data_666a4bc640d69f1b49123af1da6cf4a3
#
_entry.id   666a4bc640d69f1b49123af1da6cf4a3
#
_cell.length_a   1.000
_cell.length_b   1.000
_cell.length_c   1.000
_cell.angle_alpha   90.00
_cell.angle_beta   90.00
_cell.angle_gamma   90.00
#
_symmetry.space_group_name_H-M   'P 1'
#
loop_
_entity.id
_entity.type
_entity.pdbx_description
1 polymer ?
#
loop_
_entity_poly.entity_id
_entity_poly.type
_entity_poly.pdbx_seq_one_letter_code
_entity_poly.pdbx_strand_id
1 'polypeptide(L)'
;FASWGSRLYDVTANGGFNCAGCHGGTKDAGGAAVYALTDSKTGEVREVSWKSPALNTIFYRFSQSEVRFILEYGRPFSPMSPWGVVGGGPMNEQQIETVLAYLKSIQIPRENCAVVDADPRICDGGHLPKEKQDEITAEAERLVATGTYTSLGEALFNLDLGGGNYSCARCHTKGWSYGDPQITGGGALGPNLTGGSSVRQFPVKNDMMNFIKGGSEYGKRYGEQGQGSGRMPAFGAMLTEEQINAIVDYVRGL
;
A
#
# COMPACT_ATOMS: atom_id res chain seq x y z
N PHE A 1 -12.44 21.63 -7.18
CA PHE A 1 -11.11 21.15 -6.72
C PHE A 1 -10.68 19.86 -7.42
N ALA A 2 -11.51 18.79 -7.49
CA ALA A 2 -11.10 17.51 -8.09
C ALA A 2 -10.64 17.62 -9.56
N SER A 3 -11.29 18.41 -10.39
CA SER A 3 -10.90 18.63 -11.78
C SER A 3 -9.55 19.37 -11.94
N TRP A 4 -9.21 20.26 -11.02
CA TRP A 4 -7.88 20.88 -10.95
C TRP A 4 -6.84 19.88 -10.43
N GLY A 5 -7.21 19.07 -9.44
CA GLY A 5 -6.36 18.02 -8.91
C GLY A 5 -5.97 16.99 -9.97
N SER A 6 -6.90 16.63 -10.84
CA SER A 6 -6.62 15.76 -11.98
C SER A 6 -5.52 16.35 -12.91
N ARG A 7 -5.55 17.65 -13.16
CA ARG A 7 -4.52 18.32 -13.97
C ARG A 7 -3.17 18.38 -13.28
N LEU A 8 -3.15 18.67 -11.96
CA LEU A 8 -1.91 18.66 -11.18
C LEU A 8 -1.30 17.25 -11.10
N TYR A 9 -2.15 16.23 -11.03
CA TYR A 9 -1.75 14.83 -10.97
C TYR A 9 -1.20 14.29 -12.29
N ASP A 10 -1.61 14.84 -13.41
CA ASP A 10 -1.30 14.38 -14.77
C ASP A 10 0.21 14.41 -15.08
N VAL A 11 0.59 13.83 -16.21
CA VAL A 11 1.98 13.81 -16.69
C VAL A 11 2.48 15.23 -16.99
N THR A 12 3.80 15.42 -16.90
CA THR A 12 4.43 16.74 -17.14
C THR A 12 4.14 17.28 -18.54
N ALA A 13 4.01 16.41 -19.55
CA ALA A 13 3.66 16.79 -20.90
C ALA A 13 2.29 17.53 -20.99
N ASN A 14 1.40 17.25 -20.05
CA ASN A 14 0.09 17.90 -19.92
C ASN A 14 0.09 19.04 -18.90
N GLY A 15 1.25 19.43 -18.37
CA GLY A 15 1.41 20.50 -17.38
C GLY A 15 1.21 20.08 -15.92
N GLY A 16 1.14 18.76 -15.65
CA GLY A 16 1.03 18.22 -14.30
C GLY A 16 2.39 17.96 -13.62
N PHE A 17 2.34 17.48 -12.40
CA PHE A 17 3.51 17.09 -11.60
C PHE A 17 3.98 15.65 -11.82
N ASN A 18 3.44 14.93 -12.81
CA ASN A 18 3.83 13.58 -13.21
C ASN A 18 3.49 12.46 -12.22
N CYS A 19 2.55 12.65 -11.34
CA CYS A 19 2.04 11.56 -10.48
C CYS A 19 1.52 10.39 -11.34
N ALA A 20 0.76 10.71 -12.39
CA ALA A 20 0.20 9.76 -13.35
C ALA A 20 1.26 8.92 -14.08
N GLY A 21 2.44 9.49 -14.35
CA GLY A 21 3.54 8.80 -15.02
C GLY A 21 4.09 7.62 -14.21
N CYS A 22 4.05 7.71 -12.88
CA CYS A 22 4.46 6.63 -12.00
C CYS A 22 3.26 5.75 -11.57
N HIS A 23 2.10 6.35 -11.29
CA HIS A 23 0.94 5.65 -10.73
C HIS A 23 -0.05 5.09 -11.76
N GLY A 24 0.25 5.16 -13.06
CA GLY A 24 -0.53 4.46 -14.08
C GLY A 24 -1.69 5.26 -14.68
N GLY A 25 -1.56 6.58 -14.74
CA GLY A 25 -2.50 7.48 -15.39
C GLY A 25 -3.49 8.16 -14.43
N THR A 26 -4.37 8.99 -15.00
CA THR A 26 -5.27 9.84 -14.22
C THR A 26 -6.43 9.09 -13.52
N LYS A 27 -6.70 7.86 -13.91
CA LYS A 27 -7.66 6.98 -13.20
C LYS A 27 -6.97 6.07 -12.19
N ASP A 28 -5.67 6.11 -12.18
CA ASP A 28 -4.83 5.52 -11.18
C ASP A 28 -4.98 4.01 -10.98
N ALA A 29 -4.50 3.30 -11.98
CA ALA A 29 -4.49 1.83 -11.98
C ALA A 29 -3.24 1.21 -11.33
N GLY A 30 -2.33 2.04 -10.82
CA GLY A 30 -0.98 1.60 -10.48
C GLY A 30 -0.11 1.45 -11.73
N GLY A 31 1.21 1.44 -11.55
CA GLY A 31 2.10 1.40 -12.69
C GLY A 31 3.52 1.01 -12.30
N ALA A 32 4.44 1.28 -13.22
CA ALA A 32 5.85 1.06 -13.03
C ALA A 32 6.63 2.35 -13.30
N ALA A 33 7.44 2.77 -12.35
CA ALA A 33 8.37 3.87 -12.50
C ALA A 33 9.76 3.32 -12.80
N VAL A 34 10.36 3.76 -13.89
CA VAL A 34 11.77 3.46 -14.20
C VAL A 34 12.65 4.26 -13.25
N TYR A 35 13.61 3.58 -12.63
CA TYR A 35 14.41 4.13 -11.56
C TYR A 35 15.81 3.53 -11.57
N ALA A 36 16.85 4.35 -11.43
CA ALA A 36 18.21 3.90 -11.31
C ALA A 36 18.54 3.54 -9.84
N LEU A 37 18.84 2.28 -9.59
CA LEU A 37 19.26 1.78 -8.29
C LEU A 37 20.78 1.65 -8.27
N THR A 38 21.44 2.31 -7.30
CA THR A 38 22.89 2.16 -7.08
C THR A 38 23.12 1.21 -5.92
N ASP A 39 23.88 0.14 -6.15
CA ASP A 39 24.35 -0.72 -5.07
C ASP A 39 25.32 0.06 -4.19
N SER A 40 25.02 0.19 -2.91
CA SER A 40 25.82 0.99 -1.97
C SER A 40 27.19 0.39 -1.65
N LYS A 41 27.41 -0.90 -1.96
CA LYS A 41 28.68 -1.59 -1.68
C LYS A 41 29.58 -1.63 -2.91
N THR A 42 28.99 -1.90 -4.09
CA THR A 42 29.76 -2.07 -5.31
C THR A 42 29.81 -0.81 -6.17
N GLY A 43 28.88 0.13 -5.96
CA GLY A 43 28.69 1.31 -6.82
C GLY A 43 28.02 0.98 -8.16
N GLU A 44 27.64 -0.27 -8.40
CA GLU A 44 26.97 -0.67 -9.62
C GLU A 44 25.61 0.01 -9.75
N VAL A 45 25.32 0.57 -10.92
CA VAL A 45 24.04 1.19 -11.25
C VAL A 45 23.25 0.26 -12.16
N ARG A 46 22.05 -0.10 -11.74
CA ARG A 46 21.10 -0.85 -12.58
C ARG A 46 19.77 -0.11 -12.69
N GLU A 47 19.16 -0.21 -13.86
CA GLU A 47 17.80 0.28 -14.05
C GLU A 47 16.81 -0.77 -13.53
N VAL A 48 15.85 -0.34 -12.75
CA VAL A 48 14.78 -1.17 -12.20
C VAL A 48 13.43 -0.53 -12.48
N SER A 49 12.41 -1.35 -12.67
CA SER A 49 11.03 -0.90 -12.83
C SER A 49 10.32 -1.01 -11.50
N TRP A 50 10.20 0.14 -10.78
CA TRP A 50 9.56 0.17 -9.47
C TRP A 50 8.04 0.12 -9.60
N LYS A 51 7.42 -0.85 -8.95
CA LYS A 51 5.95 -0.99 -8.95
C LYS A 51 5.31 0.07 -8.04
N SER A 52 4.66 1.06 -8.66
CA SER A 52 3.89 2.10 -7.95
C SER A 52 2.47 1.62 -7.69
N PRO A 53 1.91 1.83 -6.47
CA PRO A 53 0.57 1.36 -6.14
C PRO A 53 -0.50 2.16 -6.87
N ALA A 54 -1.64 1.52 -7.13
CA ALA A 54 -2.86 2.22 -7.46
C ALA A 54 -3.34 3.06 -6.27
N LEU A 55 -3.90 4.25 -6.54
CA LEU A 55 -4.31 5.19 -5.50
C LEU A 55 -5.84 5.23 -5.29
N ASN A 56 -6.62 4.54 -6.13
CA ASN A 56 -8.08 4.45 -6.02
C ASN A 56 -8.59 3.67 -4.80
N THR A 57 -7.68 3.16 -3.97
CA THR A 57 -7.94 2.52 -2.67
C THR A 57 -7.08 3.09 -1.54
N ILE A 58 -6.42 4.24 -1.76
CA ILE A 58 -5.45 4.76 -0.80
C ILE A 58 -6.09 5.09 0.55
N PHE A 59 -7.31 5.66 0.55
CA PHE A 59 -8.02 6.00 1.78
C PHE A 59 -8.65 4.82 2.51
N TYR A 60 -8.62 3.63 1.94
CA TYR A 60 -8.92 2.40 2.68
C TYR A 60 -7.83 2.02 3.67
N ARG A 61 -6.57 2.42 3.37
CA ARG A 61 -5.36 2.00 4.07
C ARG A 61 -4.72 3.08 4.91
N PHE A 62 -4.98 4.33 4.56
CA PHE A 62 -4.40 5.51 5.20
C PHE A 62 -5.48 6.55 5.45
N SER A 63 -5.39 7.24 6.58
CA SER A 63 -6.18 8.44 6.83
C SER A 63 -5.82 9.58 5.89
N GLN A 64 -6.66 10.59 5.80
CA GLN A 64 -6.37 11.76 4.99
C GLN A 64 -5.09 12.49 5.42
N SER A 65 -4.85 12.56 6.74
CA SER A 65 -3.65 13.19 7.30
C SER A 65 -2.38 12.42 6.94
N GLU A 66 -2.44 11.08 6.92
CA GLU A 66 -1.30 10.25 6.50
C GLU A 66 -1.02 10.37 5.00
N VAL A 67 -2.06 10.40 4.15
CA VAL A 67 -1.89 10.64 2.71
C VAL A 67 -1.30 12.03 2.46
N ARG A 68 -1.78 13.06 3.19
CA ARG A 68 -1.19 14.39 3.16
C ARG A 68 0.29 14.37 3.51
N PHE A 69 0.64 13.72 4.63
CA PHE A 69 2.03 13.57 5.07
C PHE A 69 2.91 12.88 4.00
N ILE A 70 2.39 11.82 3.36
CA ILE A 70 3.09 11.12 2.27
C ILE A 70 3.32 12.06 1.07
N LEU A 71 2.34 12.87 0.72
CA LEU A 71 2.50 13.87 -0.36
C LEU A 71 3.52 14.95 0.01
N GLU A 72 3.47 15.44 1.24
CA GLU A 72 4.37 16.51 1.68
C GLU A 72 5.82 16.04 1.80
N TYR A 73 6.07 14.87 2.40
CA TYR A 73 7.41 14.40 2.78
C TYR A 73 7.92 13.21 1.98
N GLY A 74 7.10 12.64 1.08
CA GLY A 74 7.46 11.44 0.34
C GLY A 74 7.46 10.18 1.20
N ARG A 75 8.01 9.11 0.64
CA ARG A 75 8.24 7.84 1.37
C ARG A 75 9.71 7.48 1.35
N PRO A 76 10.39 7.50 2.49
CA PRO A 76 11.80 7.10 2.59
C PRO A 76 12.03 5.70 2.00
N PHE A 77 13.18 5.52 1.38
CA PHE A 77 13.60 4.27 0.72
C PHE A 77 12.71 3.81 -0.45
N SER A 78 11.97 4.75 -1.05
CA SER A 78 11.19 4.51 -2.27
C SER A 78 11.36 5.69 -3.24
N PRO A 79 11.02 5.53 -4.54
CA PRO A 79 11.04 6.63 -5.51
C PRO A 79 10.00 7.73 -5.25
N MET A 80 9.09 7.55 -4.29
CA MET A 80 8.09 8.56 -3.92
C MET A 80 8.76 9.73 -3.22
N SER A 81 9.09 10.76 -3.99
CA SER A 81 9.74 11.98 -3.52
C SER A 81 8.79 12.87 -2.72
N PRO A 82 9.30 13.81 -1.89
CA PRO A 82 8.52 14.91 -1.33
C PRO A 82 7.94 15.79 -2.42
N TRP A 83 6.68 16.15 -2.29
CA TRP A 83 6.01 17.08 -3.21
C TRP A 83 5.65 18.40 -2.54
N GLY A 84 5.41 18.43 -1.23
CA GLY A 84 5.12 19.67 -0.51
C GLY A 84 6.36 20.52 -0.28
N VAL A 85 6.21 21.85 -0.35
CA VAL A 85 7.31 22.81 -0.04
C VAL A 85 7.91 22.56 1.33
N VAL A 86 7.13 22.16 2.32
CA VAL A 86 7.58 21.83 3.66
C VAL A 86 8.54 20.64 3.70
N GLY A 87 8.42 19.72 2.74
CA GLY A 87 9.32 18.57 2.56
C GLY A 87 10.43 18.81 1.53
N GLY A 88 10.51 20.03 0.96
CA GLY A 88 11.47 20.38 -0.09
C GLY A 88 10.96 20.10 -1.52
N GLY A 89 9.68 19.81 -1.69
CA GLY A 89 9.04 19.61 -2.99
C GLY A 89 8.51 20.90 -3.62
N PRO A 90 7.97 20.83 -4.84
CA PRO A 90 7.55 22.01 -5.61
C PRO A 90 6.12 22.48 -5.33
N MET A 91 5.28 21.73 -4.60
CA MET A 91 3.86 22.01 -4.43
C MET A 91 3.60 22.84 -3.19
N ASN A 92 2.85 23.92 -3.33
CA ASN A 92 2.32 24.69 -2.20
C ASN A 92 1.14 23.93 -1.53
N GLU A 93 0.72 24.42 -0.36
CA GLU A 93 -0.34 23.80 0.44
C GLU A 93 -1.66 23.66 -0.35
N GLN A 94 -2.08 24.69 -1.10
CA GLN A 94 -3.30 24.63 -1.90
C GLN A 94 -3.23 23.56 -2.99
N GLN A 95 -2.08 23.36 -3.61
CA GLN A 95 -1.88 22.31 -4.61
C GLN A 95 -1.94 20.92 -3.96
N ILE A 96 -1.36 20.73 -2.78
CA ILE A 96 -1.47 19.49 -2.00
C ILE A 96 -2.95 19.19 -1.68
N GLU A 97 -3.71 20.17 -1.16
CA GLU A 97 -5.15 20.00 -0.89
C GLU A 97 -5.95 19.67 -2.16
N THR A 98 -5.57 20.28 -3.27
CA THR A 98 -6.22 20.06 -4.56
C THR A 98 -5.98 18.64 -5.08
N VAL A 99 -4.76 18.10 -4.93
CA VAL A 99 -4.45 16.70 -5.25
C VAL A 99 -5.17 15.75 -4.29
N LEU A 100 -5.23 16.05 -3.00
CA LEU A 100 -5.99 15.25 -2.03
C LEU A 100 -7.48 15.17 -2.40
N ALA A 101 -8.09 16.29 -2.81
CA ALA A 101 -9.48 16.29 -3.29
C ALA A 101 -9.67 15.41 -4.54
N TYR A 102 -8.70 15.41 -5.45
CA TYR A 102 -8.71 14.51 -6.60
C TYR A 102 -8.58 13.06 -6.17
N LEU A 103 -7.61 12.72 -5.32
CA LEU A 103 -7.44 11.36 -4.82
C LEU A 103 -8.70 10.83 -4.12
N LYS A 104 -9.42 11.67 -3.37
CA LYS A 104 -10.73 11.31 -2.82
C LYS A 104 -11.75 10.99 -3.92
N SER A 105 -11.77 11.77 -4.99
CA SER A 105 -12.76 11.60 -6.05
C SER A 105 -12.61 10.32 -6.87
N ILE A 106 -11.43 9.73 -6.90
CA ILE A 106 -11.14 8.49 -7.64
C ILE A 106 -11.26 7.22 -6.78
N GLN A 107 -11.54 7.36 -5.48
CA GLN A 107 -11.68 6.18 -4.63
C GLN A 107 -12.83 5.27 -5.08
N ILE A 108 -12.61 3.96 -5.01
CA ILE A 108 -13.68 2.98 -5.10
C ILE A 108 -14.67 3.27 -3.96
N PRO A 109 -15.98 3.40 -4.22
CA PRO A 109 -16.96 3.59 -3.16
C PRO A 109 -16.97 2.42 -2.17
N ARG A 110 -17.07 2.72 -0.88
CA ARG A 110 -17.19 1.72 0.20
C ARG A 110 -18.62 1.25 0.35
N GLU A 111 -18.79 0.03 0.83
CA GLU A 111 -20.06 -0.51 1.32
C GLU A 111 -20.13 -0.42 2.84
N ASN A 112 -21.35 -0.43 3.38
CA ASN A 112 -21.63 -0.47 4.81
C ASN A 112 -20.99 0.68 5.61
N CYS A 113 -21.08 1.90 5.08
CA CYS A 113 -20.68 3.10 5.81
C CYS A 113 -21.47 3.25 7.13
N ALA A 114 -20.79 3.66 8.19
CA ALA A 114 -21.42 3.85 9.51
C ALA A 114 -22.51 4.94 9.50
N VAL A 115 -22.42 5.92 8.59
CA VAL A 115 -23.40 6.99 8.40
C VAL A 115 -24.00 6.88 7.00
N VAL A 116 -25.32 6.76 6.90
CA VAL A 116 -26.05 6.46 5.64
C VAL A 116 -25.80 7.52 4.56
N ASP A 117 -25.72 8.78 4.93
CA ASP A 117 -25.52 9.91 3.99
C ASP A 117 -24.06 10.37 3.86
N ALA A 118 -23.10 9.61 4.40
CA ALA A 118 -21.69 9.91 4.26
C ALA A 118 -21.21 9.67 2.83
N ASP A 119 -20.17 10.42 2.41
CA ASP A 119 -19.52 10.15 1.12
C ASP A 119 -18.94 8.72 1.14
N PRO A 120 -19.47 7.79 0.32
CA PRO A 120 -19.06 6.39 0.36
C PRO A 120 -17.60 6.17 -0.03
N ARG A 121 -16.93 7.18 -0.58
CA ARG A 121 -15.51 7.10 -0.95
C ARG A 121 -14.55 7.19 0.23
N ILE A 122 -15.00 7.81 1.34
CA ILE A 122 -14.17 8.12 2.51
C ILE A 122 -14.90 7.91 3.86
N CYS A 123 -16.05 7.26 3.85
CA CYS A 123 -16.86 7.07 5.06
C CYS A 123 -16.15 6.19 6.11
N ASP A 124 -16.45 6.43 7.37
CA ASP A 124 -15.98 5.59 8.46
C ASP A 124 -16.72 4.24 8.50
N GLY A 125 -16.03 3.18 8.93
CA GLY A 125 -16.58 1.83 9.08
C GLY A 125 -16.86 1.09 7.77
N GLY A 126 -16.81 1.78 6.62
CA GLY A 126 -17.07 1.15 5.34
C GLY A 126 -15.89 0.29 4.87
N HIS A 127 -16.20 -0.72 4.06
CA HIS A 127 -15.22 -1.65 3.50
C HIS A 127 -15.30 -1.75 1.98
N LEU A 128 -14.30 -2.39 1.38
CA LEU A 128 -14.25 -2.67 -0.05
C LEU A 128 -15.51 -3.49 -0.45
N PRO A 129 -16.15 -3.15 -1.58
CA PRO A 129 -17.32 -3.90 -2.06
C PRO A 129 -17.06 -5.40 -2.07
N LYS A 130 -18.07 -6.17 -1.65
CA LYS A 130 -17.96 -7.63 -1.55
C LYS A 130 -17.47 -8.26 -2.86
N GLU A 131 -17.99 -7.79 -4.00
CA GLU A 131 -17.55 -8.25 -5.32
C GLU A 131 -16.02 -8.12 -5.50
N LYS A 132 -15.43 -7.01 -5.04
CA LYS A 132 -13.98 -6.77 -5.11
C LYS A 132 -13.21 -7.64 -4.13
N GLN A 133 -13.76 -7.93 -2.96
CA GLN A 133 -13.15 -8.87 -2.02
C GLN A 133 -13.20 -10.31 -2.57
N ASP A 134 -14.30 -10.67 -3.24
CA ASP A 134 -14.45 -11.98 -3.90
C ASP A 134 -13.47 -12.12 -5.10
N GLU A 135 -13.26 -11.07 -5.90
CA GLU A 135 -12.23 -11.04 -6.95
C GLU A 135 -10.82 -11.31 -6.39
N ILE A 136 -10.49 -10.74 -5.23
CA ILE A 136 -9.21 -10.98 -4.54
C ILE A 136 -9.06 -12.44 -4.17
N THR A 137 -10.10 -13.04 -3.57
CA THR A 137 -10.08 -14.45 -3.20
C THR A 137 -9.94 -15.35 -4.44
N ALA A 138 -10.75 -15.12 -5.46
CA ALA A 138 -10.73 -15.90 -6.70
C ALA A 138 -9.36 -15.88 -7.40
N GLU A 139 -8.70 -14.70 -7.44
CA GLU A 139 -7.37 -14.59 -8.03
C GLU A 139 -6.31 -15.31 -7.18
N ALA A 140 -6.38 -15.22 -5.85
CA ALA A 140 -5.48 -15.93 -4.96
C ALA A 140 -5.64 -17.46 -5.10
N GLU A 141 -6.89 -17.95 -5.15
CA GLU A 141 -7.20 -19.37 -5.37
C GLU A 141 -6.70 -19.84 -6.74
N ARG A 142 -6.84 -19.04 -7.80
CA ARG A 142 -6.30 -19.33 -9.13
C ARG A 142 -4.78 -19.50 -9.09
N LEU A 143 -4.07 -18.62 -8.39
CA LEU A 143 -2.62 -18.68 -8.26
C LEU A 143 -2.15 -19.92 -7.48
N VAL A 144 -2.93 -20.37 -6.49
CA VAL A 144 -2.69 -21.65 -5.80
C VAL A 144 -2.96 -22.83 -6.73
N ALA A 145 -4.08 -22.82 -7.45
CA ALA A 145 -4.44 -23.91 -8.37
C ALA A 145 -3.44 -24.07 -9.52
N THR A 146 -2.80 -23.00 -9.96
CA THR A 146 -1.73 -23.05 -10.98
C THR A 146 -0.35 -23.42 -10.41
N GLY A 147 -0.24 -23.64 -9.11
CA GLY A 147 1.04 -23.95 -8.44
C GLY A 147 1.99 -22.77 -8.34
N THR A 148 1.52 -21.54 -8.56
CA THR A 148 2.33 -20.32 -8.38
C THR A 148 2.67 -20.13 -6.91
N TYR A 149 1.71 -20.39 -6.02
CA TYR A 149 1.86 -20.35 -4.57
C TYR A 149 1.34 -21.64 -3.94
N THR A 150 1.80 -21.95 -2.73
CA THR A 150 1.50 -23.19 -2.02
C THR A 150 0.27 -23.11 -1.13
N SER A 151 -0.18 -21.90 -0.80
CA SER A 151 -1.33 -21.66 0.08
C SER A 151 -2.05 -20.37 -0.27
N LEU A 152 -3.32 -20.28 0.14
CA LEU A 152 -4.11 -19.06 0.00
C LEU A 152 -3.44 -17.86 0.71
N GLY A 153 -2.90 -18.09 1.91
CA GLY A 153 -2.20 -17.04 2.67
C GLY A 153 -0.95 -16.53 1.95
N GLU A 154 -0.17 -17.40 1.34
CA GLU A 154 0.99 -17.04 0.53
C GLU A 154 0.58 -16.25 -0.71
N ALA A 155 -0.45 -16.71 -1.42
CA ALA A 155 -0.99 -16.01 -2.58
C ALA A 155 -1.48 -14.61 -2.22
N LEU A 156 -2.30 -14.46 -1.17
CA LEU A 156 -2.80 -13.17 -0.69
C LEU A 156 -1.67 -12.24 -0.23
N PHE A 157 -0.63 -12.78 0.41
CA PHE A 157 0.54 -11.99 0.84
C PHE A 157 1.29 -11.37 -0.34
N ASN A 158 1.41 -12.10 -1.45
CA ASN A 158 2.15 -11.71 -2.64
C ASN A 158 1.29 -11.04 -3.71
N LEU A 159 -0.02 -11.12 -3.60
CA LEU A 159 -0.96 -10.68 -4.62
C LEU A 159 -0.85 -9.17 -4.88
N ASP A 160 -0.66 -8.84 -6.16
CA ASP A 160 -0.52 -7.47 -6.67
C ASP A 160 -1.68 -7.14 -7.60
N LEU A 161 -2.88 -7.01 -7.06
CA LEU A 161 -4.06 -6.60 -7.82
C LEU A 161 -4.02 -5.12 -8.19
N GLY A 162 -4.34 -4.83 -9.45
CA GLY A 162 -4.47 -3.47 -9.94
C GLY A 162 -3.23 -2.61 -9.72
N GLY A 163 -2.02 -3.16 -9.98
CA GLY A 163 -0.77 -2.44 -9.82
C GLY A 163 -0.24 -2.37 -8.38
N GLY A 164 -0.70 -3.25 -7.49
CA GLY A 164 -0.14 -3.38 -6.14
C GLY A 164 -0.88 -2.58 -5.08
N ASN A 165 -2.17 -2.65 -5.12
CA ASN A 165 -3.02 -1.94 -4.15
C ASN A 165 -2.74 -2.30 -2.70
N TYR A 166 -2.39 -3.56 -2.40
CA TYR A 166 -2.29 -4.04 -1.01
C TYR A 166 -1.35 -5.24 -0.82
N SER A 167 -0.39 -5.48 -1.70
CA SER A 167 0.57 -6.56 -1.49
C SER A 167 1.42 -6.35 -0.22
N CYS A 168 1.38 -7.30 0.68
CA CYS A 168 2.26 -7.35 1.86
C CYS A 168 3.72 -7.49 1.42
N ALA A 169 3.95 -8.27 0.37
CA ALA A 169 5.26 -8.51 -0.22
C ALA A 169 5.96 -7.24 -0.66
N ARG A 170 5.23 -6.18 -1.05
CA ARG A 170 5.78 -4.88 -1.42
C ARG A 170 6.72 -4.31 -0.35
N CYS A 171 6.36 -4.48 0.91
CA CYS A 171 7.13 -3.96 2.05
C CYS A 171 7.94 -5.05 2.74
N HIS A 172 7.45 -6.30 2.74
CA HIS A 172 8.02 -7.39 3.51
C HIS A 172 8.81 -8.40 2.68
N THR A 173 8.86 -8.28 1.34
CA THR A 173 9.69 -9.13 0.48
C THR A 173 10.77 -8.32 -0.20
N LYS A 174 12.02 -8.71 0.05
CA LYS A 174 13.20 -8.03 -0.51
C LYS A 174 13.21 -8.13 -2.04
N GLY A 175 13.29 -6.98 -2.71
CA GLY A 175 13.33 -6.92 -4.16
C GLY A 175 11.98 -7.04 -4.88
N TRP A 176 10.88 -7.33 -4.17
CA TRP A 176 9.57 -7.50 -4.77
C TRP A 176 9.13 -6.28 -5.60
N SER A 177 9.37 -5.07 -5.09
CA SER A 177 8.96 -3.83 -5.75
C SER A 177 9.62 -3.58 -7.12
N TYR A 178 10.76 -4.19 -7.41
CA TYR A 178 11.40 -4.09 -8.74
C TYR A 178 11.22 -5.35 -9.60
N GLY A 179 10.33 -6.25 -9.22
CA GLY A 179 10.07 -7.49 -9.97
C GLY A 179 11.16 -8.55 -9.82
N ASP A 180 12.00 -8.45 -8.78
CA ASP A 180 13.06 -9.39 -8.44
C ASP A 180 12.92 -9.83 -6.97
N PRO A 181 11.85 -10.59 -6.62
CA PRO A 181 11.63 -11.05 -5.27
C PRO A 181 12.66 -12.10 -4.89
N GLN A 182 13.36 -11.89 -3.77
CA GLN A 182 14.38 -12.82 -3.28
C GLN A 182 13.85 -13.76 -2.21
N ILE A 183 13.39 -13.20 -1.09
CA ILE A 183 12.93 -13.98 0.06
C ILE A 183 11.58 -13.42 0.49
N THR A 184 10.54 -14.22 0.35
CA THR A 184 9.20 -13.86 0.83
C THR A 184 9.23 -13.64 2.34
N GLY A 185 8.71 -12.51 2.78
CA GLY A 185 8.78 -12.12 4.19
C GLY A 185 10.13 -11.62 4.68
N GLY A 186 11.18 -11.61 3.83
CA GLY A 186 12.55 -11.28 4.23
C GLY A 186 12.84 -9.83 4.59
N GLY A 187 11.85 -8.97 4.51
CA GLY A 187 11.98 -7.54 4.80
C GLY A 187 12.54 -6.74 3.62
N ALA A 188 12.07 -5.51 3.51
CA ALA A 188 12.57 -4.51 2.57
C ALA A 188 12.33 -3.12 3.17
N LEU A 189 11.10 -2.57 2.96
CA LEU A 189 10.62 -1.36 3.64
C LEU A 189 9.99 -1.68 5.00
N GLY A 190 9.50 -2.92 5.17
CA GLY A 190 8.97 -3.46 6.42
C GLY A 190 9.95 -4.41 7.12
N PRO A 191 9.69 -4.78 8.37
CA PRO A 191 10.50 -5.75 9.10
C PRO A 191 10.57 -7.12 8.40
N ASN A 192 11.64 -7.86 8.68
CA ASN A 192 11.76 -9.27 8.32
C ASN A 192 10.77 -10.11 9.14
N LEU A 193 9.93 -10.90 8.49
CA LEU A 193 8.90 -11.75 9.10
C LEU A 193 9.33 -13.21 9.24
N THR A 194 10.51 -13.58 8.69
CA THR A 194 11.00 -14.98 8.71
C THR A 194 11.63 -15.36 10.04
N GLY A 195 11.89 -16.67 10.21
CA GLY A 195 12.55 -17.22 11.40
C GLY A 195 11.73 -17.07 12.67
N GLY A 196 10.41 -17.08 12.57
CA GLY A 196 9.48 -16.94 13.70
C GLY A 196 9.45 -15.55 14.33
N SER A 197 9.95 -14.52 13.66
CA SER A 197 9.99 -13.16 14.20
C SER A 197 8.59 -12.60 14.46
N SER A 198 7.63 -12.91 13.59
CA SER A 198 6.23 -12.50 13.72
C SER A 198 5.56 -13.11 14.96
N VAL A 199 5.85 -14.38 15.28
CA VAL A 199 5.32 -15.09 16.45
C VAL A 199 5.93 -14.52 17.74
N ARG A 200 7.21 -14.18 17.73
CA ARG A 200 7.84 -13.52 18.88
C ARG A 200 7.29 -12.13 19.13
N GLN A 201 6.96 -11.40 18.06
CA GLN A 201 6.37 -10.06 18.16
C GLN A 201 4.90 -10.11 18.60
N PHE A 202 4.14 -11.06 18.07
CA PHE A 202 2.72 -11.28 18.38
C PHE A 202 2.47 -12.75 18.75
N PRO A 203 2.74 -13.15 20.00
CA PRO A 203 2.50 -14.54 20.44
C PRO A 203 1.04 -14.97 20.26
N VAL A 204 0.11 -14.05 20.54
CA VAL A 204 -1.31 -14.26 20.36
C VAL A 204 -1.69 -13.92 18.91
N LYS A 205 -2.25 -14.92 18.21
CA LYS A 205 -2.64 -14.78 16.80
C LYS A 205 -3.61 -13.62 16.56
N ASN A 206 -4.60 -13.45 17.44
CA ASN A 206 -5.62 -12.41 17.31
C ASN A 206 -5.02 -11.00 17.41
N ASP A 207 -3.98 -10.80 18.19
CA ASP A 207 -3.30 -9.49 18.30
C ASP A 207 -2.61 -9.13 16.97
N MET A 208 -2.02 -10.11 16.28
CA MET A 208 -1.48 -9.92 14.96
C MET A 208 -2.56 -9.61 13.92
N MET A 209 -3.71 -10.32 13.98
CA MET A 209 -4.85 -10.01 13.12
C MET A 209 -5.34 -8.57 13.33
N ASN A 210 -5.51 -8.15 14.57
CA ASN A 210 -5.93 -6.79 14.92
C ASN A 210 -4.92 -5.74 14.45
N PHE A 211 -3.61 -6.03 14.58
CA PHE A 211 -2.56 -5.17 14.06
C PHE A 211 -2.63 -5.01 12.54
N ILE A 212 -2.86 -6.08 11.79
CA ILE A 212 -3.00 -6.03 10.32
C ILE A 212 -4.29 -5.28 9.93
N LYS A 213 -5.39 -5.51 10.67
CA LYS A 213 -6.65 -4.79 10.43
C LYS A 213 -6.50 -3.28 10.64
N GLY A 214 -5.88 -2.87 11.73
CA GLY A 214 -5.76 -1.46 12.14
C GLY A 214 -4.55 -0.72 11.58
N GLY A 215 -3.52 -1.44 11.13
CA GLY A 215 -2.23 -0.83 10.77
C GLY A 215 -1.45 -0.33 11.99
N SER A 216 -0.41 0.47 11.73
CA SER A 216 0.40 1.08 12.80
C SER A 216 0.26 2.60 12.79
N GLU A 217 -0.06 3.17 13.95
CA GLU A 217 -0.08 4.60 14.19
C GLU A 217 1.30 5.11 14.60
N TYR A 218 1.66 6.32 14.16
CA TYR A 218 2.91 6.94 14.55
C TYR A 218 2.97 7.16 16.08
N GLY A 219 4.09 6.77 16.68
CA GLY A 219 4.31 6.92 18.12
C GLY A 219 3.64 5.84 18.99
N LYS A 220 2.79 4.98 18.43
CA LYS A 220 2.16 3.87 19.15
C LYS A 220 3.00 2.61 19.07
N ARG A 221 3.09 1.90 20.18
CA ARG A 221 3.83 0.63 20.28
C ARG A 221 2.89 -0.56 20.12
N TYR A 222 3.39 -1.59 19.45
CA TYR A 222 2.63 -2.82 19.17
C TYR A 222 3.47 -4.05 19.49
N GLY A 223 2.80 -5.11 19.94
CA GLY A 223 3.40 -6.41 20.24
C GLY A 223 4.45 -6.37 21.36
N GLU A 224 5.07 -7.50 21.62
CA GLU A 224 6.01 -7.70 22.72
C GLU A 224 7.27 -6.82 22.62
N GLN A 225 7.76 -6.57 21.42
CA GLN A 225 8.96 -5.76 21.20
C GLN A 225 8.68 -4.27 21.12
N GLY A 226 7.41 -3.87 21.23
CA GLY A 226 7.01 -2.48 21.21
C GLY A 226 7.32 -1.75 19.90
N GLN A 227 7.35 -2.45 18.78
CA GLN A 227 7.62 -1.85 17.47
C GLN A 227 6.40 -1.13 16.92
N GLY A 228 6.60 0.04 16.33
CA GLY A 228 5.56 0.81 15.68
C GLY A 228 6.15 1.96 14.89
N SER A 229 6.20 1.82 13.56
CA SER A 229 6.77 2.85 12.68
C SER A 229 5.75 3.88 12.20
N GLY A 230 4.44 3.65 12.41
CA GLY A 230 3.37 4.41 11.79
C GLY A 230 3.26 4.21 10.27
N ARG A 231 3.90 3.19 9.70
CA ARG A 231 4.00 2.98 8.24
C ARG A 231 3.31 1.72 7.74
N MET A 232 2.94 0.79 8.63
CA MET A 232 2.13 -0.36 8.25
C MET A 232 0.71 0.11 7.98
N PRO A 233 0.20 0.00 6.74
CA PRO A 233 -1.16 0.43 6.44
C PRO A 233 -2.19 -0.48 7.09
N ALA A 234 -3.41 0.02 7.28
CA ALA A 234 -4.56 -0.76 7.71
C ALA A 234 -5.12 -1.59 6.55
N PHE A 235 -5.51 -2.84 6.80
CA PHE A 235 -6.10 -3.71 5.77
C PHE A 235 -7.53 -4.17 6.10
N GLY A 236 -8.05 -3.83 7.28
CA GLY A 236 -9.37 -4.29 7.72
C GLY A 236 -10.55 -3.79 6.89
N ALA A 237 -10.40 -2.64 6.20
CA ALA A 237 -11.41 -2.14 5.29
C ALA A 237 -11.30 -2.73 3.87
N MET A 238 -10.19 -3.40 3.55
CA MET A 238 -9.94 -3.97 2.22
C MET A 238 -10.15 -5.48 2.17
N LEU A 239 -9.69 -6.18 3.18
CA LEU A 239 -9.66 -7.64 3.24
C LEU A 239 -10.70 -8.17 4.22
N THR A 240 -11.28 -9.32 3.90
CA THR A 240 -12.17 -10.03 4.83
C THR A 240 -11.37 -10.61 6.00
N GLU A 241 -12.07 -11.01 7.04
CA GLU A 241 -11.45 -11.66 8.19
C GLU A 241 -10.79 -12.99 7.83
N GLU A 242 -11.39 -13.76 6.92
CA GLU A 242 -10.85 -15.02 6.41
C GLU A 242 -9.56 -14.79 5.62
N GLN A 243 -9.51 -13.75 4.76
CA GLN A 243 -8.31 -13.39 4.02
C GLN A 243 -7.18 -12.98 4.96
N ILE A 244 -7.46 -12.14 5.96
CA ILE A 244 -6.47 -11.72 6.95
C ILE A 244 -6.00 -12.93 7.77
N ASN A 245 -6.91 -13.81 8.18
CA ASN A 245 -6.57 -15.02 8.90
C ASN A 245 -5.62 -15.92 8.09
N ALA A 246 -5.90 -16.13 6.81
CA ALA A 246 -5.02 -16.92 5.93
C ALA A 246 -3.62 -16.30 5.79
N ILE A 247 -3.53 -14.96 5.63
CA ILE A 247 -2.25 -14.23 5.60
C ILE A 247 -1.50 -14.42 6.93
N VAL A 248 -2.18 -14.29 8.07
CA VAL A 248 -1.56 -14.46 9.40
C VAL A 248 -1.04 -15.87 9.59
N ASP A 249 -1.79 -16.91 9.18
CA ASP A 249 -1.34 -18.31 9.26
C ASP A 249 -0.06 -18.53 8.43
N TYR A 250 -0.04 -18.00 7.21
CA TYR A 250 1.16 -18.06 6.37
C TYR A 250 2.36 -17.35 7.01
N VAL A 251 2.18 -16.10 7.45
CA VAL A 251 3.27 -15.29 8.04
C VAL A 251 3.80 -15.90 9.33
N ARG A 252 2.95 -16.53 10.14
CA ARG A 252 3.36 -17.22 11.37
C ARG A 252 4.14 -18.51 11.09
N GLY A 253 4.07 -19.03 9.86
CA GLY A 253 4.84 -20.19 9.40
C GLY A 253 6.22 -19.84 8.81
N LEU A 254 6.50 -18.55 8.59
CA LEU A 254 7.80 -18.08 8.09
C LEU A 254 8.85 -18.03 9.21
#